data_2989bc84d8e7fdf26d3aa3c160babe4b
#
_entry.id   2989bc84d8e7fdf26d3aa3c160babe4b
#
_cell.length_a   1.000
_cell.length_b   1.000
_cell.length_c   1.000
_cell.angle_alpha   90.00
_cell.angle_beta   90.00
_cell.angle_gamma   90.00
#
_symmetry.space_group_name_H-M   'P 1'
#
loop_
_entity.id
_entity.type
_entity.pdbx_description
1 polymer ?
#
loop_
_entity_poly.entity_id
_entity_poly.type
_entity_poly.pdbx_seq_one_letter_code
_entity_poly.pdbx_strand_id
1 'polypeptide(L)'
;RADIAGIVPIKQGLTNLSFKFSVLGEPYVYRHPGEGTDEIINRESEAFSQSVAHELGLDDTFIYEDGRVGWKISRFIEGCHTLDYHNWNEVEMAMDRARRLHGCGVSSPWSFDIYDEAQKIVRLLDERSRTTFKDFAALLSLAEGVHDMVVADGVERCLCHNDFYDPNFLVR
;
A
#
# COMPACT_ATOMS: atom_id res chain seq x y z
N ARG A 1 28.87 -15.48 6.58
CA ARG A 1 27.57 -15.38 5.85
C ARG A 1 26.50 -15.87 6.81
N ALA A 2 25.42 -15.10 6.98
CA ALA A 2 24.27 -15.60 7.74
C ALA A 2 23.64 -16.77 6.94
N ASP A 3 23.30 -17.85 7.65
CA ASP A 3 22.69 -19.01 7.03
C ASP A 3 21.20 -18.69 6.75
N ILE A 4 20.87 -18.47 5.49
CA ILE A 4 19.49 -18.34 5.02
C ILE A 4 18.94 -19.76 4.83
N ALA A 5 17.79 -20.05 5.44
CA ALA A 5 17.14 -21.36 5.38
C ALA A 5 15.61 -21.22 5.21
N GLY A 6 14.93 -22.33 4.94
CA GLY A 6 13.48 -22.41 4.97
C GLY A 6 12.77 -21.51 3.97
N ILE A 7 13.30 -21.34 2.76
CA ILE A 7 12.67 -20.49 1.73
C ILE A 7 11.40 -21.16 1.22
N VAL A 8 10.24 -20.50 1.47
CA VAL A 8 8.91 -20.98 1.08
C VAL A 8 8.14 -19.84 0.42
N PRO A 9 7.60 -20.03 -0.79
CA PRO A 9 6.78 -19.02 -1.45
C PRO A 9 5.51 -18.71 -0.65
N ILE A 10 5.17 -17.42 -0.57
CA ILE A 10 3.88 -16.96 -0.05
C ILE A 10 2.99 -16.67 -1.26
N LYS A 11 1.90 -17.46 -1.40
CA LYS A 11 0.97 -17.38 -2.53
C LYS A 11 -0.15 -16.36 -2.31
N GLN A 12 0.10 -15.32 -1.54
CA GLN A 12 -0.88 -14.26 -1.27
C GLN A 12 -0.43 -12.97 -1.94
N GLY A 13 -1.38 -12.28 -2.60
CA GLY A 13 -1.13 -11.05 -3.34
C GLY A 13 -1.18 -11.24 -4.86
N LEU A 14 -1.71 -10.23 -5.55
CA LEU A 14 -1.94 -10.26 -7.00
C LEU A 14 -0.74 -9.76 -7.81
N THR A 15 0.07 -8.88 -7.20
CA THR A 15 1.07 -8.10 -7.94
C THR A 15 2.51 -8.33 -7.50
N ASN A 16 2.73 -8.91 -6.33
CA ASN A 16 4.07 -9.05 -5.76
C ASN A 16 4.49 -10.51 -5.63
N LEU A 17 5.79 -10.77 -5.79
CA LEU A 17 6.40 -12.06 -5.50
C LEU A 17 6.91 -12.04 -4.06
N SER A 18 6.39 -12.90 -3.22
CA SER A 18 6.77 -12.95 -1.81
C SER A 18 7.20 -14.34 -1.39
N PHE A 19 8.17 -14.41 -0.48
CA PHE A 19 8.56 -15.67 0.15
C PHE A 19 8.98 -15.47 1.61
N LYS A 20 8.67 -16.46 2.43
CA LYS A 20 9.18 -16.59 3.79
C LYS A 20 10.55 -17.21 3.75
N PHE A 21 11.45 -16.78 4.63
CA PHE A 21 12.75 -17.38 4.86
C PHE A 21 13.16 -17.16 6.32
N SER A 22 14.20 -17.86 6.78
CA SER A 22 14.75 -17.62 8.12
C SER A 22 16.23 -17.27 8.07
N VAL A 23 16.67 -16.46 9.03
CA VAL A 23 18.08 -16.13 9.28
C VAL A 23 18.34 -16.38 10.77
N LEU A 24 19.28 -17.26 11.08
CA LEU A 24 19.60 -17.65 12.47
C LEU A 24 18.37 -18.12 13.26
N GLY A 25 17.40 -18.74 12.58
CA GLY A 25 16.16 -19.23 13.17
C GLY A 25 15.02 -18.22 13.22
N GLU A 26 15.28 -16.93 13.03
CA GLU A 26 14.25 -15.88 12.99
C GLU A 26 13.58 -15.82 11.61
N PRO A 27 12.23 -15.75 11.54
CA PRO A 27 11.50 -15.77 10.30
C PRO A 27 11.28 -14.36 9.72
N TYR A 28 11.45 -14.27 8.40
CA TYR A 28 11.30 -13.03 7.62
C TYR A 28 10.46 -13.25 6.38
N VAL A 29 9.96 -12.15 5.81
CA VAL A 29 9.35 -12.08 4.49
C VAL A 29 10.20 -11.21 3.59
N TYR A 30 10.51 -11.70 2.40
CA TYR A 30 10.97 -10.90 1.28
C TYR A 30 9.83 -10.67 0.32
N ARG A 31 9.62 -9.43 -0.10
CA ARG A 31 8.67 -9.05 -1.15
C ARG A 31 9.41 -8.38 -2.30
N HIS A 32 9.22 -8.89 -3.49
CA HIS A 32 9.69 -8.31 -4.74
C HIS A 32 8.51 -7.76 -5.53
N PRO A 33 8.61 -6.54 -6.10
CA PRO A 33 7.57 -5.99 -6.97
C PRO A 33 7.32 -6.89 -8.18
N GLY A 34 6.07 -7.00 -8.59
CA GLY A 34 5.71 -7.65 -9.84
C GLY A 34 6.05 -6.81 -11.06
N GLU A 35 6.20 -7.46 -12.21
CA GLU A 35 6.48 -6.79 -13.49
C GLU A 35 5.41 -5.74 -13.83
N GLY A 36 5.86 -4.58 -14.33
CA GLY A 36 4.99 -3.49 -14.79
C GLY A 36 4.38 -2.63 -13.68
N THR A 37 4.65 -2.94 -12.40
CA THR A 37 4.14 -2.11 -11.30
C THR A 37 4.88 -0.78 -11.15
N ASP A 38 6.06 -0.65 -11.73
CA ASP A 38 6.89 0.58 -11.70
C ASP A 38 6.22 1.75 -12.45
N GLU A 39 5.35 1.46 -13.41
CA GLU A 39 4.61 2.46 -14.16
C GLU A 39 3.45 3.07 -13.34
N ILE A 40 3.02 2.38 -12.28
CA ILE A 40 1.84 2.71 -11.50
C ILE A 40 2.22 3.15 -10.08
N ILE A 41 3.25 2.54 -9.49
CA ILE A 41 3.61 2.73 -8.09
C ILE A 41 4.89 3.56 -7.99
N ASN A 42 4.83 4.67 -7.26
CA ASN A 42 6.01 5.46 -6.90
C ASN A 42 6.72 4.79 -5.71
N ARG A 43 7.84 4.12 -5.98
CA ARG A 43 8.59 3.35 -4.98
C ARG A 43 9.23 4.21 -3.88
N GLU A 44 9.67 5.42 -4.21
CA GLU A 44 10.21 6.33 -3.22
C GLU A 44 9.13 6.80 -2.25
N SER A 45 7.92 7.06 -2.76
CA SER A 45 6.75 7.38 -1.92
C SER A 45 6.33 6.21 -1.04
N GLU A 46 6.36 4.98 -1.58
CA GLU A 46 6.07 3.76 -0.81
C GLU A 46 7.07 3.61 0.35
N ALA A 47 8.37 3.66 0.07
CA ALA A 47 9.43 3.52 1.06
C ALA A 47 9.40 4.63 2.13
N PHE A 48 9.13 5.87 1.73
CA PHE A 48 8.95 6.98 2.66
C PHE A 48 7.78 6.73 3.62
N SER A 49 6.62 6.40 3.07
CA SER A 49 5.41 6.17 3.86
C SER A 49 5.57 4.99 4.81
N GLN A 50 6.26 3.93 4.37
CA GLN A 50 6.57 2.75 5.20
C GLN A 50 7.50 3.11 6.36
N SER A 51 8.54 3.94 6.13
CA SER A 51 9.44 4.38 7.19
C SER A 51 8.71 5.24 8.23
N VAL A 52 7.84 6.15 7.80
CA VAL A 52 7.02 6.96 8.70
C VAL A 52 6.07 6.08 9.53
N ALA A 53 5.40 5.11 8.92
CA ALA A 53 4.53 4.17 9.63
C ALA A 53 5.30 3.39 10.70
N HIS A 54 6.53 2.96 10.39
CA HIS A 54 7.41 2.29 11.35
C HIS A 54 7.81 3.22 12.52
N GLU A 55 8.27 4.45 12.24
CA GLU A 55 8.64 5.43 13.25
C GLU A 55 7.48 5.81 14.18
N LEU A 56 6.26 5.82 13.66
CA LEU A 56 5.04 6.02 14.44
C LEU A 56 4.62 4.78 15.25
N GLY A 57 5.31 3.64 15.09
CA GLY A 57 4.94 2.37 15.73
C GLY A 57 3.61 1.81 15.20
N LEU A 58 3.26 2.10 13.94
CA LEU A 58 2.09 1.56 13.27
C LEU A 58 2.41 0.24 12.56
N ASP A 59 3.68 0.05 12.16
CA ASP A 59 4.21 -1.20 11.62
C ASP A 59 5.48 -1.61 12.37
N ASP A 60 5.42 -2.66 13.17
CA ASP A 60 6.52 -3.25 13.92
C ASP A 60 7.23 -4.38 13.13
N THR A 61 6.74 -4.69 11.95
CA THR A 61 7.31 -5.73 11.08
C THR A 61 8.37 -5.21 10.13
N PHE A 62 8.37 -3.94 9.81
CA PHE A 62 9.27 -3.31 8.86
C PHE A 62 10.73 -3.45 9.26
N ILE A 63 11.59 -3.82 8.30
CA ILE A 63 13.04 -3.88 8.48
C ILE A 63 13.73 -3.00 7.45
N TYR A 64 13.43 -3.18 6.17
CA TYR A 64 14.07 -2.45 5.09
C TYR A 64 13.24 -2.46 3.81
N GLU A 65 13.30 -1.36 3.07
CA GLU A 65 12.77 -1.24 1.72
C GLU A 65 13.73 -0.44 0.83
N ASP A 66 13.99 -0.94 -0.37
CA ASP A 66 14.75 -0.21 -1.38
C ASP A 66 13.79 0.66 -2.19
N GLY A 67 13.79 1.97 -1.92
CA GLY A 67 12.89 2.94 -2.59
C GLY A 67 13.13 3.12 -4.09
N ARG A 68 14.22 2.56 -4.66
CA ARG A 68 14.48 2.64 -6.11
C ARG A 68 13.91 1.45 -6.85
N VAL A 69 13.98 0.26 -6.24
CA VAL A 69 13.57 -1.02 -6.86
C VAL A 69 12.27 -1.53 -6.26
N GLY A 70 11.94 -1.14 -5.01
CA GLY A 70 10.69 -1.49 -4.33
C GLY A 70 10.68 -2.88 -3.69
N TRP A 71 11.83 -3.58 -3.59
CA TRP A 71 11.86 -4.80 -2.80
C TRP A 71 11.97 -4.47 -1.31
N LYS A 72 11.35 -5.31 -0.48
CA LYS A 72 11.39 -5.10 0.97
C LYS A 72 11.54 -6.37 1.78
N ILE A 73 12.05 -6.20 3.00
CA ILE A 73 12.15 -7.23 4.03
C ILE A 73 11.33 -6.79 5.23
N SER A 74 10.51 -7.70 5.74
CA SER A 74 9.73 -7.54 6.95
C SER A 74 9.91 -8.76 7.86
N ARG A 75 9.61 -8.63 9.13
CA ARG A 75 9.49 -9.78 10.04
C ARG A 75 8.26 -10.59 9.68
N PHE A 76 8.37 -11.90 9.68
CA PHE A 76 7.21 -12.77 9.57
C PHE A 76 6.57 -12.96 10.94
N ILE A 77 5.28 -12.68 11.03
CA ILE A 77 4.53 -12.80 12.29
C ILE A 77 3.74 -14.11 12.26
N GLU A 78 4.02 -14.99 13.22
CA GLU A 78 3.27 -16.24 13.40
C GLU A 78 2.04 -16.03 14.29
N GLY A 79 0.97 -16.77 14.02
CA GLY A 79 -0.24 -16.77 14.85
C GLY A 79 -1.09 -15.50 14.74
N CYS A 80 -0.85 -14.65 13.73
CA CYS A 80 -1.73 -13.53 13.42
C CYS A 80 -2.86 -13.95 12.47
N HIS A 81 -3.92 -13.16 12.49
CA HIS A 81 -5.01 -13.22 11.52
C HIS A 81 -5.20 -11.83 10.88
N THR A 82 -5.96 -11.75 9.79
CA THR A 82 -6.40 -10.49 9.20
C THR A 82 -7.49 -9.86 10.06
N LEU A 83 -7.65 -8.53 9.97
CA LEU A 83 -8.65 -7.81 10.74
C LEU A 83 -10.06 -8.39 10.51
N ASP A 84 -10.76 -8.67 11.60
CA ASP A 84 -12.18 -9.03 11.57
C ASP A 84 -13.03 -7.75 11.76
N TYR A 85 -13.60 -7.25 10.66
CA TYR A 85 -14.46 -6.05 10.70
C TYR A 85 -15.82 -6.27 11.38
N HIS A 86 -16.15 -7.51 11.80
CA HIS A 86 -17.28 -7.79 12.69
C HIS A 86 -16.87 -7.72 14.17
N ASN A 87 -15.56 -7.69 14.48
CA ASN A 87 -15.04 -7.51 15.81
C ASN A 87 -14.81 -6.00 16.08
N TRP A 88 -15.71 -5.40 16.87
CA TRP A 88 -15.65 -3.96 17.15
C TRP A 88 -14.32 -3.50 17.76
N ASN A 89 -13.69 -4.31 18.61
CA ASN A 89 -12.39 -3.95 19.20
C ASN A 89 -11.29 -3.86 18.16
N GLU A 90 -11.30 -4.74 17.15
CA GLU A 90 -10.32 -4.70 16.06
C GLU A 90 -10.56 -3.51 15.14
N VAL A 91 -11.83 -3.19 14.85
CA VAL A 91 -12.20 -1.99 14.09
C VAL A 91 -11.75 -0.72 14.82
N GLU A 92 -11.98 -0.61 16.13
CA GLU A 92 -11.55 0.52 16.93
C GLU A 92 -10.03 0.68 16.92
N MET A 93 -9.29 -0.42 17.07
CA MET A 93 -7.83 -0.44 16.96
C MET A 93 -7.36 0.06 15.58
N ALA A 94 -7.97 -0.41 14.49
CA ALA A 94 -7.64 0.02 13.14
C ALA A 94 -7.90 1.52 12.93
N MET A 95 -9.05 2.00 13.40
CA MET A 95 -9.42 3.42 13.32
C MET A 95 -8.49 4.32 14.16
N ASP A 96 -8.01 3.83 15.31
CA ASP A 96 -7.00 4.56 16.10
C ASP A 96 -5.67 4.67 15.34
N ARG A 97 -5.22 3.61 14.68
CA ARG A 97 -4.03 3.64 13.82
C ARG A 97 -4.18 4.63 12.67
N ALA A 98 -5.34 4.65 12.00
CA ALA A 98 -5.63 5.64 10.95
C ALA A 98 -5.58 7.07 11.51
N ARG A 99 -6.20 7.34 12.66
CA ARG A 99 -6.18 8.65 13.30
C ARG A 99 -4.76 9.10 13.65
N ARG A 100 -3.92 8.20 14.15
CA ARG A 100 -2.52 8.49 14.46
C ARG A 100 -1.71 8.81 13.21
N LEU A 101 -1.93 8.09 12.11
CA LEU A 101 -1.29 8.37 10.83
C LEU A 101 -1.72 9.73 10.27
N HIS A 102 -3.03 9.99 10.21
CA HIS A 102 -3.58 11.25 9.69
C HIS A 102 -3.14 12.46 10.52
N GLY A 103 -3.03 12.30 11.83
CA GLY A 103 -2.65 13.37 12.76
C GLY A 103 -1.16 13.50 13.04
N CYS A 104 -0.30 12.75 12.35
CA CYS A 104 1.14 12.75 12.67
C CYS A 104 1.88 14.04 12.31
N GLY A 105 1.30 14.91 11.49
CA GLY A 105 1.89 16.18 11.07
C GLY A 105 3.07 16.06 10.11
N VAL A 106 3.38 14.84 9.65
CA VAL A 106 4.45 14.62 8.65
C VAL A 106 3.92 14.94 7.27
N SER A 107 4.64 15.75 6.51
CA SER A 107 4.32 16.06 5.12
C SER A 107 5.14 15.17 4.17
N SER A 108 4.47 14.61 3.18
CA SER A 108 5.11 13.90 2.07
C SER A 108 5.43 14.86 0.92
N PRO A 109 6.57 14.70 0.22
CA PRO A 109 6.82 15.42 -1.03
C PRO A 109 5.98 14.88 -2.20
N TRP A 110 5.32 13.74 -2.01
CA TRP A 110 4.41 13.14 -2.99
C TRP A 110 2.96 13.30 -2.55
N SER A 111 2.07 13.37 -3.52
CA SER A 111 0.63 13.33 -3.29
C SER A 111 0.00 12.19 -4.06
N PHE A 112 -1.08 11.65 -3.52
CA PHE A 112 -1.93 10.67 -4.18
C PHE A 112 -3.32 11.29 -4.31
N ASP A 113 -3.75 11.47 -5.56
CA ASP A 113 -5.11 11.87 -5.90
C ASP A 113 -5.71 10.78 -6.78
N ILE A 114 -6.82 10.21 -6.37
CA ILE A 114 -7.40 9.04 -7.05
C ILE A 114 -7.84 9.36 -8.48
N TYR A 115 -8.26 10.61 -8.75
CA TYR A 115 -8.64 11.04 -10.10
C TYR A 115 -7.40 11.16 -10.99
N ASP A 116 -6.32 11.78 -10.48
CA ASP A 116 -5.05 11.89 -11.21
C ASP A 116 -4.44 10.52 -11.50
N GLU A 117 -4.51 9.59 -10.53
CA GLU A 117 -4.04 8.21 -10.74
C GLU A 117 -4.89 7.48 -11.79
N ALA A 118 -6.21 7.66 -11.77
CA ALA A 118 -7.08 7.12 -12.83
C ALA A 118 -6.73 7.68 -14.21
N GLN A 119 -6.42 8.99 -14.31
CA GLN A 119 -5.98 9.60 -15.57
C GLN A 119 -4.65 9.04 -16.07
N LYS A 120 -3.71 8.68 -15.18
CA LYS A 120 -2.47 7.97 -15.57
C LYS A 120 -2.78 6.62 -16.20
N ILE A 121 -3.68 5.85 -15.60
CA ILE A 121 -4.09 4.55 -16.14
C ILE A 121 -4.78 4.72 -17.50
N VAL A 122 -5.63 5.72 -17.67
CA VAL A 122 -6.26 6.02 -18.97
C VAL A 122 -5.21 6.26 -20.05
N ARG A 123 -4.22 7.10 -19.77
CA ARG A 123 -3.12 7.35 -20.72
C ARG A 123 -2.35 6.07 -21.09
N LEU A 124 -2.04 5.22 -20.11
CA LEU A 124 -1.36 3.94 -20.35
C LEU A 124 -2.21 2.99 -21.21
N LEU A 125 -3.53 2.99 -21.05
CA LEU A 125 -4.45 2.21 -21.88
C LEU A 125 -4.46 2.71 -23.33
N ASP A 126 -4.51 4.02 -23.54
CA ASP A 126 -4.48 4.65 -24.86
C ASP A 126 -3.15 4.37 -25.57
N GLU A 127 -2.02 4.54 -24.91
CA GLU A 127 -0.67 4.26 -25.44
C GLU A 127 -0.52 2.79 -25.88
N ARG A 128 -1.19 1.86 -25.19
CA ARG A 128 -1.19 0.44 -25.48
C ARG A 128 -2.31 0.00 -26.42
N SER A 129 -3.07 0.93 -26.96
CA SER A 129 -4.23 0.67 -27.84
C SER A 129 -5.21 -0.34 -27.21
N ARG A 130 -5.44 -0.25 -25.91
CA ARG A 130 -6.41 -1.09 -25.19
C ARG A 130 -7.79 -0.46 -25.23
N THR A 131 -8.81 -1.29 -25.43
CA THR A 131 -10.20 -0.86 -25.41
C THR A 131 -10.73 -0.79 -23.98
N THR A 132 -11.55 0.23 -23.73
CA THR A 132 -12.31 0.38 -22.51
C THR A 132 -13.74 -0.20 -22.67
N PHE A 133 -14.48 -0.32 -21.61
CA PHE A 133 -15.87 -0.72 -21.66
C PHE A 133 -16.77 0.41 -22.21
N LYS A 134 -17.98 0.05 -22.68
CA LYS A 134 -18.88 0.94 -23.45
C LYS A 134 -19.18 2.30 -22.80
N ASP A 135 -19.38 2.33 -21.47
CA ASP A 135 -19.79 3.52 -20.75
C ASP A 135 -18.63 4.29 -20.09
N PHE A 136 -17.39 3.90 -20.44
CA PHE A 136 -16.18 4.44 -19.78
C PHE A 136 -16.08 5.96 -19.87
N ALA A 137 -16.29 6.54 -21.05
CA ALA A 137 -16.19 7.99 -21.25
C ALA A 137 -17.23 8.77 -20.42
N ALA A 138 -18.45 8.26 -20.32
CA ALA A 138 -19.50 8.86 -19.50
C ALA A 138 -19.18 8.80 -18.01
N LEU A 139 -18.65 7.67 -17.54
CA LEU A 139 -18.22 7.51 -16.14
C LEU A 139 -17.02 8.39 -15.81
N LEU A 140 -16.08 8.54 -16.74
CA LEU A 140 -14.92 9.41 -16.56
C LEU A 140 -15.35 10.88 -16.43
N SER A 141 -16.30 11.33 -17.22
CA SER A 141 -16.86 12.69 -17.11
C SER A 141 -17.61 12.92 -15.78
N LEU A 142 -18.30 11.90 -15.26
CA LEU A 142 -18.91 11.98 -13.94
C LEU A 142 -17.85 12.05 -12.83
N ALA A 143 -16.78 11.27 -12.95
CA ALA A 143 -15.65 11.29 -12.00
C ALA A 143 -14.96 12.66 -11.98
N GLU A 144 -14.80 13.31 -13.15
CA GLU A 144 -14.28 14.68 -13.26
C GLU A 144 -15.16 15.67 -12.48
N GLY A 145 -16.47 15.62 -12.65
CA GLY A 145 -17.41 16.47 -11.90
C GLY A 145 -17.33 16.26 -10.38
N VAL A 146 -17.14 15.02 -9.91
CA VAL A 146 -16.93 14.73 -8.48
C VAL A 146 -15.58 15.28 -8.01
N HIS A 147 -14.52 15.13 -8.80
CA HIS A 147 -13.20 15.68 -8.49
C HIS A 147 -13.27 17.21 -8.34
N ASP A 148 -13.91 17.91 -9.26
CA ASP A 148 -14.08 19.36 -9.21
C ASP A 148 -14.82 19.82 -7.94
N MET A 149 -15.83 19.09 -7.51
CA MET A 149 -16.53 19.33 -6.23
C MET A 149 -15.58 19.17 -5.03
N VAL A 150 -14.80 18.09 -4.99
CA VAL A 150 -13.82 17.83 -3.91
C VAL A 150 -12.76 18.93 -3.85
N VAL A 151 -12.27 19.38 -5.01
CA VAL A 151 -11.30 20.49 -5.08
C VAL A 151 -11.91 21.79 -4.58
N ALA A 152 -13.17 22.08 -4.95
CA ALA A 152 -13.88 23.29 -4.52
C ALA A 152 -14.15 23.31 -3.00
N ASP A 153 -14.37 22.15 -2.39
CA ASP A 153 -14.56 22.01 -0.93
C ASP A 153 -13.28 22.26 -0.12
N GLY A 154 -12.10 22.26 -0.74
CA GLY A 154 -10.85 22.61 -0.09
C GLY A 154 -10.39 21.56 0.92
N VAL A 155 -10.17 20.33 0.48
CA VAL A 155 -9.79 19.19 1.34
C VAL A 155 -8.42 19.36 1.97
N GLU A 156 -8.31 19.15 3.27
CA GLU A 156 -7.03 19.03 3.96
C GLU A 156 -6.29 17.76 3.54
N ARG A 157 -4.98 17.87 3.30
CA ARG A 157 -4.13 16.73 2.93
C ARG A 157 -3.33 16.26 4.14
N CYS A 158 -3.30 14.94 4.33
CA CYS A 158 -2.49 14.28 5.35
C CYS A 158 -1.94 12.96 4.82
N LEU A 159 -1.03 12.33 5.55
CA LEU A 159 -0.61 10.98 5.22
C LEU A 159 -1.78 10.01 5.42
N CYS A 160 -2.10 9.24 4.38
CA CYS A 160 -3.16 8.23 4.39
C CYS A 160 -2.60 6.88 3.96
N HIS A 161 -3.24 5.80 4.45
CA HIS A 161 -2.88 4.45 4.04
C HIS A 161 -3.27 4.15 2.57
N ASN A 162 -4.32 4.78 2.06
CA ASN A 162 -4.89 4.65 0.70
C ASN A 162 -5.40 3.25 0.30
N ASP A 163 -5.12 2.22 1.10
CA ASP A 163 -5.60 0.84 0.92
C ASP A 163 -5.95 0.25 2.30
N PHE A 164 -6.86 0.95 3.01
CA PHE A 164 -7.29 0.61 4.37
C PHE A 164 -8.29 -0.54 4.33
N TYR A 165 -7.76 -1.74 4.19
CA TYR A 165 -8.45 -2.97 3.85
C TYR A 165 -8.03 -4.10 4.81
N ASP A 166 -8.95 -4.96 5.22
CA ASP A 166 -8.74 -5.96 6.27
C ASP A 166 -7.51 -6.87 6.09
N PRO A 167 -7.15 -7.38 4.89
CA PRO A 167 -5.94 -8.19 4.71
C PRO A 167 -4.62 -7.42 4.94
N ASN A 168 -4.64 -6.08 4.97
CA ASN A 168 -3.46 -5.29 5.24
C ASN A 168 -3.17 -5.10 6.73
N PHE A 169 -3.98 -5.70 7.59
CA PHE A 169 -3.78 -5.72 9.04
C PHE A 169 -3.39 -7.12 9.52
N LEU A 170 -2.38 -7.15 10.37
CA LEU A 170 -1.99 -8.35 11.12
C LEU A 170 -2.40 -8.17 12.59
N VAL A 171 -3.38 -8.93 13.02
CA VAL A 171 -3.94 -8.88 14.38
C VAL A 171 -3.49 -10.11 15.16
N ARG A 172 -3.05 -9.92 16.43
CA ARG A 172 -2.63 -10.98 17.36
C ARG A 172 -3.62 -11.12 18.50
#